data_0d5078736f7b56d2c58cd20063a79b0a
#
_entry.id   0d5078736f7b56d2c58cd20063a79b0a
#
_cell.length_a   1.000
_cell.length_b   1.000
_cell.length_c   1.000
_cell.angle_alpha   90.00
_cell.angle_beta   90.00
_cell.angle_gamma   90.00
#
_symmetry.space_group_name_H-M   'P 1'
#
loop_
_entity.id
_entity.type
_entity.pdbx_description
1 polymer ?
#
loop_
_entity_poly.entity_id
_entity_poly.type
_entity_poly.pdbx_seq_one_letter_code
_entity_poly.pdbx_strand_id
1 'polypeptide(L)'
;MSIDIATEQNTHLFDARGVARRFRHSAIFGAIGALRSGETMRFVNDHDPIPLIAQLRDRLGDNLTVTYRQRDADAVVIDFGISGLPEE
;
A
#
# COMPACT_ATOMS: atom_id res chain seq x y z
N MET A 1 -12.60 -6.84 21.28
CA MET A 1 -12.12 -5.49 21.41
C MET A 1 -10.66 -5.37 21.01
N SER A 2 -9.80 -6.01 21.73
CA SER A 2 -8.37 -5.91 21.46
C SER A 2 -7.96 -6.51 20.12
N ILE A 3 -8.76 -7.42 19.59
CA ILE A 3 -8.45 -8.08 18.32
C ILE A 3 -8.42 -7.10 17.18
N ASP A 4 -9.36 -6.16 17.16
CA ASP A 4 -9.41 -5.17 16.09
C ASP A 4 -8.21 -4.25 16.15
N ILE A 5 -7.76 -3.94 17.35
CA ILE A 5 -6.58 -3.11 17.54
C ILE A 5 -5.36 -3.79 16.95
N ALA A 6 -5.21 -5.08 17.19
CA ALA A 6 -4.06 -5.81 16.66
C ALA A 6 -4.06 -5.84 15.15
N THR A 7 -5.23 -6.02 14.52
CA THR A 7 -5.35 -6.01 13.07
C THR A 7 -5.00 -4.63 12.51
N GLU A 8 -5.46 -3.58 13.17
CA GLU A 8 -5.20 -2.23 12.70
C GLU A 8 -3.73 -1.85 12.85
N GLN A 9 -3.04 -2.42 13.83
CA GLN A 9 -1.62 -2.14 13.99
C GLN A 9 -0.79 -2.61 12.82
N ASN A 10 -1.27 -3.58 12.07
CA ASN A 10 -0.56 -4.10 10.91
C ASN A 10 -0.98 -3.42 9.62
N THR A 11 -1.91 -2.49 9.68
CA THR A 11 -2.38 -1.76 8.51
C THR A 11 -2.08 -0.28 8.69
N HIS A 12 -1.32 0.26 7.75
CA HIS A 12 -0.85 1.65 7.82
C HIS A 12 -1.50 2.44 6.70
N LEU A 13 -2.17 3.52 7.07
CA LEU A 13 -2.84 4.39 6.09
C LEU A 13 -1.83 5.30 5.43
N PHE A 14 -1.90 5.37 4.10
CA PHE A 14 -1.11 6.30 3.31
C PHE A 14 -2.04 7.01 2.35
N ASP A 15 -2.35 8.27 2.61
CA ASP A 15 -3.25 9.05 1.76
C ASP A 15 -2.42 9.89 0.80
N ALA A 16 -2.28 9.41 -0.44
CA ALA A 16 -1.47 10.07 -1.45
C ALA A 16 -2.09 11.36 -1.95
N ARG A 17 -3.37 11.58 -1.68
CA ARG A 17 -4.04 12.80 -2.14
C ARG A 17 -3.46 14.04 -1.48
N GLY A 18 -2.86 13.88 -0.28
CA GLY A 18 -2.20 14.98 0.40
C GLY A 18 -0.76 15.20 0.00
N VAL A 19 -0.24 14.38 -0.90
CA VAL A 19 1.16 14.45 -1.33
C VAL A 19 1.20 15.06 -2.74
N ALA A 20 2.11 16.01 -2.95
CA ALA A 20 2.28 16.61 -4.28
C ALA A 20 2.57 15.51 -5.31
N ARG A 21 1.96 15.61 -6.49
CA ARG A 21 2.03 14.54 -7.49
C ARG A 21 3.45 14.11 -7.80
N ARG A 22 4.35 15.06 -7.96
CA ARG A 22 5.73 14.73 -8.34
C ARG A 22 6.48 13.98 -7.26
N PHE A 23 5.98 13.98 -6.03
CA PHE A 23 6.63 13.27 -4.92
C PHE A 23 5.94 11.96 -4.59
N ARG A 24 4.74 11.71 -5.12
CA ARG A 24 3.93 10.54 -4.74
C ARG A 24 4.67 9.24 -5.02
N HIS A 25 5.28 9.13 -6.19
CA HIS A 25 5.95 7.91 -6.59
C HIS A 25 7.06 7.55 -5.59
N SER A 26 7.96 8.49 -5.32
CA SER A 26 9.06 8.25 -4.39
C SER A 26 8.56 7.97 -2.97
N ALA A 27 7.53 8.72 -2.53
CA ALA A 27 6.99 8.55 -1.20
C ALA A 27 6.37 7.16 -1.02
N ILE A 28 5.62 6.71 -2.03
CA ILE A 28 4.98 5.40 -1.97
C ILE A 28 6.01 4.29 -1.95
N PHE A 29 7.01 4.35 -2.82
CA PHE A 29 8.05 3.33 -2.87
C PHE A 29 8.86 3.30 -1.57
N GLY A 30 9.17 4.47 -1.01
CA GLY A 30 9.86 4.53 0.26
C GLY A 30 9.06 3.94 1.40
N ALA A 31 7.76 4.24 1.45
CA ALA A 31 6.89 3.74 2.51
C ALA A 31 6.71 2.22 2.40
N ILE A 32 6.49 1.71 1.19
CA ILE A 32 6.34 0.27 1.00
C ILE A 32 7.63 -0.45 1.32
N GLY A 33 8.77 0.13 0.98
CA GLY A 33 10.06 -0.45 1.31
C GLY A 33 10.33 -0.53 2.81
N ALA A 34 9.60 0.23 3.62
CA ALA A 34 9.72 0.19 5.07
C ALA A 34 8.76 -0.81 5.72
N LEU A 35 7.84 -1.39 4.98
CA LEU A 35 6.91 -2.37 5.52
C LEU A 35 7.62 -3.68 5.80
N ARG A 36 7.18 -4.33 6.86
CA ARG A 36 7.65 -5.66 7.23
C ARG A 36 6.67 -6.71 6.74
N SER A 37 7.13 -7.95 6.66
CA SER A 37 6.25 -9.07 6.33
C SER A 37 5.08 -9.12 7.30
N GLY A 38 3.88 -9.27 6.78
CA GLY A 38 2.65 -9.29 7.55
C GLY A 38 1.99 -7.93 7.66
N GLU A 39 2.64 -6.88 7.18
CA GLU A 39 2.06 -5.54 7.23
C GLU A 39 1.38 -5.20 5.92
N THR A 40 0.46 -4.25 6.00
CA THR A 40 -0.32 -3.78 4.86
C THR A 40 -0.30 -2.26 4.84
N MET A 41 -0.12 -1.70 3.65
CA MET A 41 -0.35 -0.28 3.43
C MET A 41 -1.74 -0.11 2.83
N ARG A 42 -2.58 0.67 3.49
CA ARG A 42 -3.87 1.08 2.91
C ARG A 42 -3.64 2.39 2.18
N PHE A 43 -3.54 2.28 0.89
CA PHE A 43 -3.18 3.37 0.00
C PHE A 43 -4.43 4.03 -0.54
N VAL A 44 -4.53 5.36 -0.40
CA VAL A 44 -5.66 6.14 -0.91
C VAL A 44 -5.14 7.08 -1.98
N ASN A 45 -5.80 7.08 -3.14
CA ASN A 45 -5.40 7.93 -4.26
C ASN A 45 -6.64 8.54 -4.91
N ASP A 46 -6.42 9.50 -5.79
CA ASP A 46 -7.50 10.15 -6.54
C ASP A 46 -7.75 9.52 -7.89
N HIS A 47 -6.96 8.52 -8.26
CA HIS A 47 -7.15 7.75 -9.50
C HIS A 47 -6.51 6.37 -9.33
N ASP A 48 -6.84 5.47 -10.26
CA ASP A 48 -6.30 4.11 -10.23
C ASP A 48 -4.83 4.14 -10.64
N PRO A 49 -3.90 3.76 -9.73
CA PRO A 49 -2.47 3.89 -10.00
C PRO A 49 -1.92 2.67 -10.74
N ILE A 50 -2.42 2.41 -11.96
CA ILE A 50 -2.07 1.20 -12.70
C ILE A 50 -0.57 1.09 -12.96
N PRO A 51 0.14 2.15 -13.42
CA PRO A 51 1.58 2.03 -13.62
C PRO A 51 2.34 1.75 -12.32
N LEU A 52 1.90 2.35 -11.22
CA LEU A 52 2.52 2.12 -9.92
C LEU A 52 2.39 0.66 -9.51
N ILE A 53 1.20 0.09 -9.68
CA ILE A 53 0.96 -1.31 -9.31
C ILE A 53 1.84 -2.22 -10.14
N ALA A 54 1.97 -1.95 -11.44
CA ALA A 54 2.84 -2.75 -12.30
C ALA A 54 4.29 -2.71 -11.82
N GLN A 55 4.78 -1.55 -11.41
CA GLN A 55 6.14 -1.42 -10.91
C GLN A 55 6.32 -2.12 -9.57
N LEU A 56 5.32 -2.06 -8.70
CA LEU A 56 5.39 -2.77 -7.42
C LEU A 56 5.40 -4.28 -7.63
N ARG A 57 4.58 -4.78 -8.54
CA ARG A 57 4.57 -6.21 -8.85
C ARG A 57 5.89 -6.66 -9.45
N ASP A 58 6.49 -5.83 -10.29
CA ASP A 58 7.78 -6.13 -10.89
C ASP A 58 8.87 -6.24 -9.83
N ARG A 59 8.81 -5.37 -8.83
CA ARG A 59 9.83 -5.32 -7.77
C ARG A 59 9.63 -6.38 -6.71
N LEU A 60 8.37 -6.64 -6.32
CA LEU A 60 8.06 -7.49 -5.16
C LEU A 60 7.53 -8.87 -5.56
N GLY A 61 7.00 -9.01 -6.76
CA GLY A 61 6.49 -10.29 -7.23
C GLY A 61 5.46 -10.89 -6.30
N ASP A 62 5.69 -12.13 -5.90
CA ASP A 62 4.74 -12.88 -5.08
C ASP A 62 4.69 -12.38 -3.64
N ASN A 63 5.60 -11.51 -3.25
CA ASN A 63 5.59 -10.93 -1.90
C ASN A 63 4.57 -9.82 -1.75
N LEU A 64 3.93 -9.41 -2.84
CA LEU A 64 2.93 -8.35 -2.84
C LEU A 64 1.55 -8.91 -3.12
N THR A 65 0.57 -8.55 -2.28
CA THR A 65 -0.83 -8.75 -2.61
C THR A 65 -1.49 -7.40 -2.80
N VAL A 66 -2.38 -7.32 -3.80
CA VAL A 66 -3.07 -6.09 -4.15
C VAL A 66 -4.56 -6.35 -4.03
N THR A 67 -5.22 -5.63 -3.13
CA THR A 67 -6.65 -5.79 -2.91
C THR A 67 -7.32 -4.43 -3.00
N TYR A 68 -8.19 -4.25 -3.99
CA TYR A 68 -8.96 -3.02 -4.12
C TYR A 68 -10.08 -3.03 -3.09
N ARG A 69 -10.13 -1.95 -2.29
CA ARG A 69 -11.18 -1.76 -1.29
C ARG A 69 -12.26 -0.82 -1.79
N GLN A 70 -11.87 0.14 -2.61
CA GLN A 70 -12.78 1.11 -3.21
C GLN A 70 -12.19 1.53 -4.54
N ARG A 71 -13.06 1.69 -5.54
CA ARG A 71 -12.59 2.02 -6.89
C ARG A 71 -13.71 2.78 -7.60
N ASP A 72 -13.78 4.08 -7.34
CA ASP A 72 -14.81 4.91 -7.94
C ASP A 72 -14.26 6.32 -8.20
N ALA A 73 -15.15 7.22 -8.63
CA ALA A 73 -14.75 8.56 -9.04
C ALA A 73 -14.23 9.39 -7.86
N ASP A 74 -14.64 9.05 -6.65
CA ASP A 74 -14.27 9.86 -5.48
C ASP A 74 -12.91 9.47 -4.94
N ALA A 75 -12.60 8.18 -4.95
CA ALA A 75 -11.35 7.72 -4.40
C ALA A 75 -11.08 6.29 -4.86
N VAL A 76 -9.79 5.96 -4.88
CA VAL A 76 -9.32 4.59 -5.05
C VAL A 76 -8.59 4.20 -3.79
N VAL A 77 -9.02 3.12 -3.15
CA VAL A 77 -8.39 2.62 -1.92
C VAL A 77 -7.91 1.20 -2.19
N ILE A 78 -6.62 0.99 -1.98
CA ILE A 78 -5.97 -0.30 -2.27
C ILE A 78 -5.16 -0.73 -1.06
N ASP A 79 -5.33 -1.98 -0.67
CA ASP A 79 -4.47 -2.59 0.34
C ASP A 79 -3.31 -3.29 -0.36
N PHE A 80 -2.10 -2.82 -0.11
CA PHE A 80 -0.87 -3.48 -0.53
C PHE A 80 -0.35 -4.27 0.65
N GLY A 81 -0.45 -5.59 0.57
CA GLY A 81 0.04 -6.48 1.61
C GLY A 81 1.41 -7.02 1.28
N ILE A 82 2.27 -7.09 2.28
CA ILE A 82 3.64 -7.57 2.11
C ILE A 82 3.78 -8.87 2.90
N SER A 83 4.38 -9.89 2.27
CA SER A 83 4.60 -11.18 2.92
C SER A 83 5.84 -11.83 2.34
N GLY A 84 6.38 -12.80 3.09
CA GLY A 84 7.45 -13.64 2.59
C GLY A 84 8.82 -12.97 2.49
N LEU A 85 8.99 -11.77 3.04
CA LEU A 85 10.28 -11.11 3.00
C LEU A 85 11.22 -11.71 4.04
N PRO A 86 12.54 -11.73 3.75
CA PRO A 86 13.50 -12.18 4.76
C PRO A 86 13.44 -11.27 5.98
N GLU A 87 13.56 -11.87 7.15
CA GLU A 87 13.61 -11.11 8.39
C GLU A 87 15.07 -10.97 8.83
N GLU A 88 15.34 -9.84 9.44
CA GLU A 88 16.70 -9.56 9.90
C GLU A 88 16.86 -9.65 11.38
#